data_59dbecef5a1684d7b4ec2f6483bae6ae
#
_entry.id   59dbecef5a1684d7b4ec2f6483bae6ae
#
_cell.length_a   1.000
_cell.length_b   1.000
_cell.length_c   1.000
_cell.angle_alpha   90.00
_cell.angle_beta   90.00
_cell.angle_gamma   90.00
#
_symmetry.space_group_name_H-M   'P 1'
#
loop_
_entity.id
_entity.type
_entity.pdbx_description
1 polymer ?
#
loop_
_entity_poly.entity_id
_entity_poly.type
_entity_poly.pdbx_seq_one_letter_code
_entity_poly.pdbx_strand_id
1 'polypeptide(L)'
;MMIAQPIELLAPAKDLHCGKEAVLHGADAVYIGAPKFGARAAAGNSLDDIRALCDFAHIYNVKIYVALNTILRDGELTDAERMIHRLYDAGADALIVQDMGITRLDIPPIPLHASTQMDNCTPEKVAFLGRIGFEQVVLARELTLEEIREIAAHAPNVTLEAFVHGALCVSYSGRCYLSQALTGRSANRGACAQCCRLPYTMVDADGKTIASGKHLLSLRDMNRSDDLEAMLHAGITSFKIEGRLKDMSYVKNITAFYRRRLDVIMAKHPMFFRASAGRSSFTFEPCPEKSFNRSFTGYFLHGREAEITSFDTPKSIGEPVGTVKEVQGRSLTVSGLKPLHNGDGLVFLNARGELEGFRVNRTEAHRIFPAQMPSVRSKTVLYRNFDHDFEAVLAKPSAERKIKVTMEWSDCPAGFALTITDETDACVTVVRPFAHESARKPQSDNIRMQLSKLGETPFEAEDITVTMRENYFVPSSFLGEMRREAVEKLLAVRRIRYPRRYAKRPVCNETVAFPSTTLDYTANIYNAQAEAFYRRHGVQRLERAYEERPLDGVPLMYTKHCLRYSMGWCPVHHKRKSPYREPFYLKYKDTSLRLEFDCRRCEMRIVK
;
A
#
# COMPACT_ATOMS: atom_id res chain seq x y z
N MET A 1 20.49 22.74 11.42
CA MET A 1 20.46 22.11 10.10
C MET A 1 19.31 21.13 10.08
N MET A 2 18.34 21.29 9.20
CA MET A 2 17.31 20.27 9.01
C MET A 2 17.96 19.06 8.33
N ILE A 3 17.81 17.88 8.93
CA ILE A 3 18.39 16.65 8.39
C ILE A 3 17.58 16.23 7.17
N ALA A 4 18.25 15.96 6.04
CA ALA A 4 17.61 15.46 4.84
C ALA A 4 16.96 14.09 5.10
N GLN A 5 15.69 13.93 4.70
CA GLN A 5 14.89 12.75 5.00
C GLN A 5 14.44 12.03 3.72
N PRO A 6 14.70 10.73 3.60
CA PRO A 6 14.16 9.93 2.50
C PRO A 6 12.66 9.71 2.68
N ILE A 7 11.92 9.89 1.60
CA ILE A 7 10.48 9.62 1.52
C ILE A 7 10.27 8.33 0.76
N GLU A 8 9.47 7.43 1.35
CA GLU A 8 9.18 6.11 0.83
C GLU A 8 7.72 6.00 0.39
N LEU A 9 7.49 5.64 -0.88
CA LEU A 9 6.20 5.19 -1.38
C LEU A 9 6.20 3.66 -1.38
N LEU A 10 5.39 3.06 -0.50
CA LEU A 10 5.30 1.62 -0.31
C LEU A 10 4.07 1.06 -1.05
N ALA A 11 4.31 0.37 -2.16
CA ALA A 11 3.28 -0.21 -3.00
C ALA A 11 3.02 -1.70 -2.68
N PRO A 12 1.77 -2.18 -2.88
CA PRO A 12 1.45 -3.58 -2.70
C PRO A 12 1.84 -4.43 -3.91
N ALA A 13 2.21 -5.69 -3.68
CA ALA A 13 2.32 -6.69 -4.72
C ALA A 13 1.51 -7.94 -4.36
N LYS A 14 0.70 -8.41 -5.30
CA LYS A 14 0.01 -9.69 -5.22
C LYS A 14 0.97 -10.83 -5.59
N ASP A 15 1.79 -10.61 -6.62
CA ASP A 15 2.74 -11.55 -7.20
C ASP A 15 3.97 -10.82 -7.75
N LEU A 16 4.93 -11.58 -8.30
CA LEU A 16 6.16 -11.08 -8.89
C LEU A 16 5.90 -10.01 -9.97
N HIS A 17 4.92 -10.24 -10.85
CA HIS A 17 4.63 -9.31 -11.96
C HIS A 17 4.08 -7.99 -11.44
N CYS A 18 3.12 -8.02 -10.51
CA CYS A 18 2.63 -6.83 -9.84
C CYS A 18 3.75 -6.07 -9.10
N GLY A 19 4.69 -6.80 -8.48
CA GLY A 19 5.84 -6.19 -7.80
C GLY A 19 6.76 -5.44 -8.76
N LYS A 20 7.09 -6.04 -9.90
CA LYS A 20 7.90 -5.38 -10.95
C LYS A 20 7.21 -4.13 -11.50
N GLU A 21 5.91 -4.22 -11.77
CA GLU A 21 5.13 -3.07 -12.22
C GLU A 21 5.05 -1.96 -11.16
N ALA A 22 4.93 -2.30 -9.87
CA ALA A 22 5.00 -1.31 -8.79
C ALA A 22 6.33 -0.55 -8.79
N VAL A 23 7.46 -1.27 -8.98
CA VAL A 23 8.80 -0.66 -9.11
C VAL A 23 8.85 0.28 -10.30
N LEU A 24 8.43 -0.15 -11.49
CA LEU A 24 8.45 0.66 -12.71
C LEU A 24 7.55 1.89 -12.60
N HIS A 25 6.41 1.77 -11.89
CA HIS A 25 5.48 2.88 -11.65
C HIS A 25 5.85 3.79 -10.48
N GLY A 26 7.08 3.66 -9.92
CA GLY A 26 7.68 4.64 -9.04
C GLY A 26 7.60 4.33 -7.54
N ALA A 27 7.36 3.08 -7.14
CA ALA A 27 7.48 2.67 -5.75
C ALA A 27 8.94 2.77 -5.26
N ASP A 28 9.13 3.19 -4.01
CA ASP A 28 10.41 3.18 -3.31
C ASP A 28 10.59 1.91 -2.48
N ALA A 29 9.48 1.26 -2.14
CA ALA A 29 9.46 -0.06 -1.56
C ALA A 29 8.21 -0.83 -2.02
N VAL A 30 8.29 -2.16 -2.03
CA VAL A 30 7.17 -3.05 -2.37
C VAL A 30 6.95 -4.05 -1.24
N TYR A 31 5.70 -4.24 -0.80
CA TYR A 31 5.39 -5.28 0.16
C TYR A 31 4.59 -6.42 -0.49
N ILE A 32 5.06 -7.64 -0.22
CA ILE A 32 4.55 -8.89 -0.79
C ILE A 32 4.24 -9.92 0.31
N GLY A 33 3.34 -10.85 0.07
CA GLY A 33 3.02 -11.90 1.03
C GLY A 33 4.09 -12.99 1.07
N ALA A 34 4.45 -13.45 2.27
CA ALA A 34 5.26 -14.66 2.43
C ALA A 34 4.49 -15.91 1.90
N PRO A 35 5.19 -17.01 1.61
CA PRO A 35 4.56 -18.28 1.22
C PRO A 35 3.58 -18.81 2.28
N LYS A 36 3.83 -18.53 3.57
CA LYS A 36 2.99 -18.86 4.74
C LYS A 36 2.99 -17.67 5.72
N PHE A 37 2.05 -17.68 6.67
CA PHE A 37 1.98 -16.75 7.81
C PHE A 37 1.74 -15.27 7.44
N GLY A 38 1.36 -14.98 6.21
CA GLY A 38 0.93 -13.63 5.79
C GLY A 38 -0.57 -13.43 5.98
N ALA A 39 -0.99 -12.28 6.48
CA ALA A 39 -2.39 -11.86 6.40
C ALA A 39 -2.81 -11.85 4.92
N ARG A 40 -3.96 -12.48 4.59
CA ARG A 40 -4.44 -12.81 3.23
C ARG A 40 -3.70 -14.01 2.62
N ALA A 41 -3.95 -15.18 3.16
CA ALA A 41 -3.36 -16.47 2.78
C ALA A 41 -3.43 -16.78 1.26
N ALA A 42 -4.41 -16.21 0.54
CA ALA A 42 -4.57 -16.38 -0.90
C ALA A 42 -3.51 -15.64 -1.77
N ALA A 43 -2.61 -14.86 -1.16
CA ALA A 43 -1.55 -14.10 -1.85
C ALA A 43 -0.15 -14.57 -1.40
N GLY A 44 0.03 -15.86 -1.15
CA GLY A 44 1.35 -16.44 -0.84
C GLY A 44 2.18 -16.57 -2.12
N ASN A 45 3.44 -16.11 -2.05
CA ASN A 45 4.39 -16.15 -3.17
C ASN A 45 5.50 -17.16 -2.90
N SER A 46 6.08 -17.77 -3.93
CA SER A 46 7.23 -18.64 -3.78
C SER A 46 8.49 -17.85 -3.35
N LEU A 47 9.46 -18.54 -2.77
CA LEU A 47 10.73 -17.89 -2.42
C LEU A 47 11.52 -17.46 -3.67
N ASP A 48 11.36 -18.19 -4.78
CA ASP A 48 12.00 -17.85 -6.05
C ASP A 48 11.38 -16.59 -6.65
N ASP A 49 10.06 -16.41 -6.55
CA ASP A 49 9.41 -15.16 -6.94
C ASP A 49 9.89 -13.97 -6.11
N ILE A 50 10.03 -14.15 -4.79
CA ILE A 50 10.54 -13.11 -3.90
C ILE A 50 11.98 -12.76 -4.25
N ARG A 51 12.86 -13.76 -4.49
CA ARG A 51 14.24 -13.55 -4.94
C ARG A 51 14.30 -12.80 -6.25
N ALA A 52 13.53 -13.23 -7.24
CA ALA A 52 13.46 -12.57 -8.55
C ALA A 52 12.94 -11.13 -8.47
N LEU A 53 12.06 -10.84 -7.50
CA LEU A 53 11.60 -9.48 -7.24
C LEU A 53 12.70 -8.64 -6.57
N CYS A 54 13.42 -9.19 -5.60
CA CYS A 54 14.57 -8.52 -4.96
C CYS A 54 15.65 -8.18 -5.99
N ASP A 55 16.07 -9.16 -6.81
CA ASP A 55 17.08 -8.98 -7.86
C ASP A 55 16.71 -7.86 -8.84
N PHE A 56 15.43 -7.75 -9.19
CA PHE A 56 14.92 -6.69 -10.06
C PHE A 56 14.84 -5.33 -9.35
N ALA A 57 14.29 -5.30 -8.15
CA ALA A 57 14.01 -4.07 -7.40
C ALA A 57 15.31 -3.38 -6.92
N HIS A 58 16.28 -4.17 -6.49
CA HIS A 58 17.56 -3.68 -5.97
C HIS A 58 18.39 -2.93 -7.03
N ILE A 59 18.17 -3.17 -8.34
CA ILE A 59 18.76 -2.35 -9.40
C ILE A 59 18.38 -0.87 -9.23
N TYR A 60 17.18 -0.60 -8.75
CA TYR A 60 16.66 0.75 -8.50
C TYR A 60 16.76 1.20 -7.03
N ASN A 61 17.48 0.47 -6.19
CA ASN A 61 17.50 0.67 -4.74
C ASN A 61 16.09 0.63 -4.10
N VAL A 62 15.15 -0.08 -4.72
CA VAL A 62 13.79 -0.31 -4.18
C VAL A 62 13.82 -1.48 -3.23
N LYS A 63 13.24 -1.33 -2.05
CA LYS A 63 13.24 -2.33 -0.98
C LYS A 63 12.07 -3.30 -1.13
N ILE A 64 12.26 -4.54 -0.69
CA ILE A 64 11.23 -5.58 -0.68
C ILE A 64 10.93 -6.00 0.76
N TYR A 65 9.70 -5.71 1.21
CA TYR A 65 9.21 -6.07 2.53
C TYR A 65 8.29 -7.27 2.46
N VAL A 66 8.55 -8.29 3.25
CA VAL A 66 7.73 -9.50 3.24
C VAL A 66 6.78 -9.52 4.43
N ALA A 67 5.49 -9.65 4.17
CA ALA A 67 4.47 -9.68 5.20
C ALA A 67 4.34 -11.08 5.80
N LEU A 68 4.75 -11.21 7.07
CA LEU A 68 4.61 -12.36 7.95
C LEU A 68 3.82 -11.92 9.18
N ASN A 69 2.61 -11.38 8.94
CA ASN A 69 1.87 -10.57 9.89
C ASN A 69 0.56 -11.22 10.37
N THR A 70 0.63 -12.51 10.69
CA THR A 70 -0.41 -13.25 11.42
C THR A 70 0.11 -13.65 12.80
N ILE A 71 -0.81 -13.91 13.74
CA ILE A 71 -0.47 -14.56 15.00
C ILE A 71 -0.13 -16.03 14.74
N LEU A 72 0.83 -16.59 15.46
CA LEU A 72 1.37 -17.92 15.28
C LEU A 72 0.98 -18.83 16.46
N ARG A 73 0.81 -20.13 16.18
CA ARG A 73 0.70 -21.17 17.21
C ARG A 73 2.09 -21.63 17.63
N ASP A 74 2.21 -22.22 18.81
CA ASP A 74 3.48 -22.80 19.27
C ASP A 74 4.09 -23.77 18.25
N GLY A 75 3.30 -24.66 17.67
CA GLY A 75 3.76 -25.63 16.66
C GLY A 75 4.15 -25.00 15.30
N GLU A 76 3.91 -23.72 15.08
CA GLU A 76 4.27 -23.00 13.84
C GLU A 76 5.59 -22.20 13.97
N LEU A 77 6.08 -21.99 15.17
CA LEU A 77 7.24 -21.12 15.43
C LEU A 77 8.51 -21.61 14.72
N THR A 78 8.82 -22.91 14.76
CA THR A 78 9.98 -23.49 14.08
C THR A 78 9.89 -23.36 12.56
N ASP A 79 8.69 -23.50 11.99
CA ASP A 79 8.48 -23.29 10.55
C ASP A 79 8.59 -21.80 10.17
N ALA A 80 8.12 -20.90 11.05
CA ALA A 80 8.27 -19.46 10.86
C ALA A 80 9.73 -19.04 10.91
N GLU A 81 10.53 -19.55 11.87
CA GLU A 81 11.97 -19.31 11.97
C GLU A 81 12.71 -19.73 10.71
N ARG A 82 12.50 -20.98 10.25
CA ARG A 82 13.08 -21.47 8.99
C ARG A 82 12.65 -20.62 7.78
N MET A 83 11.40 -20.19 7.73
CA MET A 83 10.91 -19.30 6.67
C MET A 83 11.62 -17.95 6.68
N ILE A 84 11.84 -17.37 7.86
CA ILE A 84 12.55 -16.09 8.01
C ILE A 84 13.98 -16.18 7.48
N HIS A 85 14.72 -17.25 7.80
CA HIS A 85 16.06 -17.48 7.24
C HIS A 85 16.03 -17.53 5.71
N ARG A 86 15.10 -18.31 5.13
CA ARG A 86 14.98 -18.43 3.67
C ARG A 86 14.58 -17.12 2.99
N LEU A 87 13.75 -16.30 3.62
CA LEU A 87 13.39 -14.97 3.12
C LEU A 87 14.59 -14.01 3.16
N TYR A 88 15.37 -14.08 4.22
CA TYR A 88 16.63 -13.34 4.33
C TYR A 88 17.60 -13.73 3.21
N ASP A 89 17.80 -15.02 2.96
CA ASP A 89 18.67 -15.53 1.88
C ASP A 89 18.12 -15.21 0.47
N ALA A 90 16.80 -15.07 0.34
CA ALA A 90 16.16 -14.62 -0.90
C ALA A 90 16.34 -13.11 -1.17
N GLY A 91 16.89 -12.33 -0.22
CA GLY A 91 17.17 -10.91 -0.39
C GLY A 91 16.14 -9.97 0.19
N ALA A 92 15.12 -10.45 0.92
CA ALA A 92 14.15 -9.59 1.58
C ALA A 92 14.81 -8.54 2.49
N ASP A 93 14.36 -7.29 2.44
CA ASP A 93 14.97 -6.17 3.18
C ASP A 93 14.39 -6.00 4.58
N ALA A 94 13.14 -6.38 4.79
CA ALA A 94 12.49 -6.36 6.10
C ALA A 94 11.30 -7.31 6.16
N LEU A 95 10.88 -7.64 7.38
CA LEU A 95 9.65 -8.39 7.65
C LEU A 95 8.61 -7.48 8.31
N ILE A 96 7.38 -7.49 7.80
CA ILE A 96 6.25 -6.86 8.47
C ILE A 96 5.60 -7.92 9.36
N VAL A 97 5.69 -7.76 10.68
CA VAL A 97 5.28 -8.78 11.67
C VAL A 97 4.20 -8.27 12.61
N GLN A 98 3.41 -9.21 13.15
CA GLN A 98 2.41 -8.95 14.19
C GLN A 98 2.77 -9.67 15.50
N ASP A 99 3.20 -10.93 15.41
CA ASP A 99 3.43 -11.81 16.55
C ASP A 99 4.74 -11.46 17.27
N MET A 100 4.65 -11.09 18.54
CA MET A 100 5.84 -10.75 19.34
C MET A 100 6.73 -11.95 19.67
N GLY A 101 6.21 -13.17 19.54
CA GLY A 101 7.02 -14.40 19.68
C GLY A 101 8.17 -14.46 18.67
N ILE A 102 8.02 -13.84 17.49
CA ILE A 102 9.07 -13.77 16.46
C ILE A 102 10.34 -13.10 16.99
N THR A 103 10.22 -12.12 17.87
CA THR A 103 11.38 -11.40 18.44
C THR A 103 12.26 -12.28 19.34
N ARG A 104 11.77 -13.46 19.72
CA ARG A 104 12.47 -14.42 20.58
C ARG A 104 13.01 -15.64 19.84
N LEU A 105 12.79 -15.74 18.54
CA LEU A 105 13.33 -16.78 17.68
C LEU A 105 14.78 -16.44 17.30
N ASP A 106 15.55 -17.46 16.92
CA ASP A 106 16.88 -17.27 16.34
C ASP A 106 16.75 -16.91 14.86
N ILE A 107 16.61 -15.61 14.59
CA ILE A 107 16.43 -15.07 13.24
C ILE A 107 17.68 -14.33 12.77
N PRO A 108 17.91 -14.28 11.43
CA PRO A 108 19.00 -13.49 10.86
C PRO A 108 18.80 -12.00 11.17
N PRO A 109 19.82 -11.14 10.98
CA PRO A 109 19.72 -9.72 11.27
C PRO A 109 18.86 -8.97 10.24
N ILE A 110 17.62 -9.44 10.02
CA ILE A 110 16.63 -8.81 9.14
C ILE A 110 15.83 -7.76 9.93
N PRO A 111 15.66 -6.54 9.40
CA PRO A 111 14.81 -5.51 10.00
C PRO A 111 13.37 -5.97 10.23
N LEU A 112 12.79 -5.60 11.38
CA LEU A 112 11.40 -5.85 11.70
C LEU A 112 10.59 -4.56 11.64
N HIS A 113 9.47 -4.61 10.90
CA HIS A 113 8.48 -3.55 10.84
C HIS A 113 7.21 -3.98 11.58
N ALA A 114 6.75 -3.14 12.51
CA ALA A 114 5.54 -3.43 13.27
C ALA A 114 4.31 -3.26 12.39
N SER A 115 3.58 -4.35 12.19
CA SER A 115 2.34 -4.34 11.40
C SER A 115 1.27 -3.44 12.04
N THR A 116 0.41 -2.83 11.23
CA THR A 116 -0.81 -2.16 11.74
C THR A 116 -1.71 -3.11 12.55
N GLN A 117 -1.61 -4.43 12.32
CA GLN A 117 -2.31 -5.46 13.08
C GLN A 117 -1.93 -5.51 14.58
N MET A 118 -0.88 -4.81 14.97
CA MET A 118 -0.49 -4.64 16.37
C MET A 118 -1.23 -3.51 17.07
N ASP A 119 -2.16 -2.81 16.40
CA ASP A 119 -2.91 -1.66 16.94
C ASP A 119 -1.97 -0.55 17.45
N ASN A 120 -1.16 0.01 16.55
CA ASN A 120 -0.15 1.02 16.86
C ASN A 120 -0.78 2.42 16.88
N CYS A 121 -1.45 2.77 17.96
CA CYS A 121 -2.27 3.97 18.09
C CYS A 121 -1.89 4.90 19.25
N THR A 122 -0.90 4.55 20.08
CA THR A 122 -0.47 5.41 21.20
C THR A 122 1.03 5.72 21.16
N PRO A 123 1.43 6.93 21.64
CA PRO A 123 2.84 7.33 21.67
C PRO A 123 3.73 6.35 22.44
N GLU A 124 3.27 5.87 23.60
CA GLU A 124 4.02 4.98 24.49
C GLU A 124 4.29 3.63 23.81
N LYS A 125 3.29 3.10 23.08
CA LYS A 125 3.43 1.82 22.38
C LYS A 125 4.40 1.93 21.22
N VAL A 126 4.32 3.00 20.42
CA VAL A 126 5.24 3.21 19.28
C VAL A 126 6.67 3.45 19.79
N ALA A 127 6.84 4.23 20.85
CA ALA A 127 8.14 4.44 21.49
C ALA A 127 8.72 3.13 22.07
N PHE A 128 7.87 2.30 22.70
CA PHE A 128 8.26 0.96 23.16
C PHE A 128 8.79 0.10 22.00
N LEU A 129 8.03 0.01 20.89
CA LEU A 129 8.43 -0.76 19.72
C LEU A 129 9.78 -0.31 19.15
N GLY A 130 10.03 0.99 19.07
CA GLY A 130 11.32 1.53 18.65
C GLY A 130 12.47 1.14 19.58
N ARG A 131 12.26 1.19 20.91
CA ARG A 131 13.27 0.81 21.91
C ARG A 131 13.64 -0.68 21.86
N ILE A 132 12.70 -1.54 21.52
CA ILE A 132 12.96 -2.98 21.37
C ILE A 132 13.47 -3.37 19.98
N GLY A 133 13.72 -2.39 19.08
CA GLY A 133 14.44 -2.61 17.82
C GLY A 133 13.58 -2.68 16.57
N PHE A 134 12.28 -2.34 16.61
CA PHE A 134 11.52 -2.14 15.38
C PHE A 134 12.00 -0.86 14.68
N GLU A 135 12.36 -0.98 13.40
CA GLU A 135 12.86 0.15 12.62
C GLU A 135 11.75 1.00 12.02
N GLN A 136 10.60 0.39 11.74
CA GLN A 136 9.43 1.01 11.14
C GLN A 136 8.15 0.56 11.82
N VAL A 137 7.22 1.48 12.04
CA VAL A 137 5.93 1.19 12.68
C VAL A 137 4.80 1.66 11.77
N VAL A 138 3.94 0.72 11.38
CA VAL A 138 2.72 1.01 10.62
C VAL A 138 1.65 1.49 11.58
N LEU A 139 1.31 2.76 11.53
CA LEU A 139 0.33 3.38 12.41
C LEU A 139 -1.10 2.88 12.14
N ALA A 140 -1.94 2.97 13.16
CA ALA A 140 -3.37 2.75 13.04
C ALA A 140 -4.00 3.76 12.06
N ARG A 141 -5.00 3.32 11.28
CA ARG A 141 -5.65 4.15 10.24
C ARG A 141 -6.55 5.24 10.81
N GLU A 142 -6.99 5.06 12.05
CA GLU A 142 -7.96 5.87 12.76
C GLU A 142 -7.38 7.15 13.37
N LEU A 143 -6.06 7.33 13.30
CA LEU A 143 -5.35 8.47 13.87
C LEU A 143 -5.62 9.76 13.11
N THR A 144 -5.73 10.85 13.89
CA THR A 144 -5.72 12.23 13.39
C THR A 144 -4.29 12.71 13.15
N LEU A 145 -4.13 13.80 12.40
CA LEU A 145 -2.82 14.46 12.22
C LEU A 145 -2.19 14.88 13.56
N GLU A 146 -3.00 15.28 14.53
CA GLU A 146 -2.51 15.69 15.84
C GLU A 146 -1.96 14.49 16.62
N GLU A 147 -2.70 13.38 16.68
CA GLU A 147 -2.24 12.13 17.30
C GLU A 147 -0.97 11.60 16.62
N ILE A 148 -0.84 11.73 15.28
CA ILE A 148 0.37 11.36 14.55
C ILE A 148 1.57 12.23 14.97
N ARG A 149 1.40 13.56 15.08
CA ARG A 149 2.47 14.47 15.57
C ARG A 149 2.93 14.11 16.98
N GLU A 150 1.99 13.80 17.86
CA GLU A 150 2.30 13.38 19.23
C GLU A 150 3.13 12.09 19.22
N ILE A 151 2.74 11.08 18.44
CA ILE A 151 3.50 9.83 18.26
C ILE A 151 4.90 10.13 17.74
N ALA A 152 5.03 10.96 16.70
CA ALA A 152 6.32 11.30 16.10
C ALA A 152 7.26 11.98 17.11
N ALA A 153 6.74 12.85 17.95
CA ALA A 153 7.51 13.51 19.00
C ALA A 153 8.04 12.54 20.07
N HIS A 154 7.27 11.48 20.39
CA HIS A 154 7.65 10.47 21.39
C HIS A 154 8.55 9.34 20.85
N ALA A 155 8.57 9.15 19.53
CA ALA A 155 9.33 8.09 18.86
C ALA A 155 10.22 8.60 17.71
N PRO A 156 11.15 9.54 17.96
CA PRO A 156 11.92 10.23 16.90
C PRO A 156 12.87 9.31 16.12
N ASN A 157 13.21 8.14 16.67
CA ASN A 157 14.14 7.19 16.06
C ASN A 157 13.44 6.06 15.27
N VAL A 158 12.12 6.16 15.08
CA VAL A 158 11.31 5.16 14.38
C VAL A 158 10.77 5.76 13.09
N THR A 159 10.89 5.05 11.98
CA THR A 159 10.20 5.42 10.74
C THR A 159 8.70 5.19 10.92
N LEU A 160 7.91 6.24 10.77
CA LEU A 160 6.46 6.16 10.83
C LEU A 160 5.87 5.92 9.44
N GLU A 161 5.13 4.82 9.31
CA GLU A 161 4.41 4.43 8.10
C GLU A 161 2.91 4.63 8.29
N ALA A 162 2.25 5.24 7.31
CA ALA A 162 0.79 5.38 7.32
C ALA A 162 0.16 4.95 6.00
N PHE A 163 -1.02 4.34 6.08
CA PHE A 163 -1.82 4.08 4.89
C PHE A 163 -2.37 5.39 4.31
N VAL A 164 -2.28 5.51 2.97
CA VAL A 164 -2.76 6.69 2.25
C VAL A 164 -3.86 6.38 1.23
N HIS A 165 -4.00 5.11 0.80
CA HIS A 165 -4.97 4.74 -0.21
C HIS A 165 -5.50 3.32 -0.02
N GLY A 166 -6.77 3.11 -0.42
CA GLY A 166 -7.37 1.80 -0.62
C GLY A 166 -8.34 1.37 0.49
N ALA A 167 -8.64 0.08 0.54
CA ALA A 167 -9.70 -0.47 1.36
C ALA A 167 -9.48 -0.28 2.86
N LEU A 168 -10.49 0.27 3.54
CA LEU A 168 -10.52 0.40 5.00
C LEU A 168 -11.07 -0.87 5.68
N CYS A 169 -10.48 -1.20 6.83
CA CYS A 169 -11.08 -2.07 7.82
C CYS A 169 -11.92 -1.21 8.75
N VAL A 170 -13.17 -1.61 9.05
CA VAL A 170 -14.04 -0.87 9.97
C VAL A 170 -13.61 -1.02 11.42
N SER A 171 -13.00 -2.16 11.77
CA SER A 171 -12.44 -2.41 13.09
C SER A 171 -11.07 -1.78 13.24
N TYR A 172 -10.70 -1.41 14.44
CA TYR A 172 -9.29 -1.23 14.79
C TYR A 172 -8.51 -2.45 14.35
N SER A 173 -7.35 -2.23 13.75
CA SER A 173 -6.53 -3.31 13.19
C SER A 173 -6.08 -4.27 14.30
N GLY A 174 -6.22 -5.59 14.05
CA GLY A 174 -5.92 -6.62 15.05
C GLY A 174 -7.01 -6.86 16.10
N ARG A 175 -8.07 -6.03 16.17
CA ARG A 175 -9.13 -6.10 17.20
C ARG A 175 -10.48 -6.54 16.64
N CYS A 176 -10.48 -7.47 15.67
CA CYS A 176 -11.69 -8.02 15.08
C CYS A 176 -11.71 -9.55 15.12
N TYR A 177 -12.62 -10.10 15.89
CA TYR A 177 -12.88 -11.53 16.08
C TYR A 177 -14.20 -11.96 15.47
N LEU A 178 -14.95 -11.04 14.84
CA LEU A 178 -16.28 -11.29 14.30
C LEU A 178 -16.28 -12.41 13.26
N SER A 179 -15.27 -12.43 12.36
CA SER A 179 -15.11 -13.49 11.37
C SER A 179 -14.86 -14.85 12.02
N GLN A 180 -13.97 -14.90 13.04
CA GLN A 180 -13.71 -16.13 13.80
C GLN A 180 -14.98 -16.64 14.50
N ALA A 181 -15.71 -15.77 15.19
CA ALA A 181 -16.91 -16.12 15.95
C ALA A 181 -18.08 -16.59 15.08
N LEU A 182 -18.22 -16.06 13.86
CA LEU A 182 -19.32 -16.37 12.97
C LEU A 182 -19.02 -17.51 11.98
N THR A 183 -17.75 -17.68 11.59
CA THR A 183 -17.40 -18.60 10.47
C THR A 183 -16.22 -19.52 10.75
N GLY A 184 -15.58 -19.42 11.93
CA GLY A 184 -14.36 -20.15 12.25
C GLY A 184 -13.10 -19.63 11.53
N ARG A 185 -13.20 -18.54 10.75
CA ARG A 185 -12.11 -17.96 9.95
C ARG A 185 -11.53 -16.73 10.62
N SER A 186 -10.32 -16.83 11.17
CA SER A 186 -9.70 -15.70 11.87
C SER A 186 -9.12 -14.64 10.94
N ALA A 187 -9.48 -13.37 11.20
CA ALA A 187 -8.87 -12.23 10.55
C ALA A 187 -7.40 -12.05 10.95
N ASN A 188 -7.05 -12.32 12.21
CA ASN A 188 -5.68 -12.25 12.74
C ASN A 188 -4.78 -13.38 12.21
N ARG A 189 -5.39 -14.40 11.56
CA ARG A 189 -4.68 -15.49 10.88
C ARG A 189 -4.81 -15.43 9.35
N GLY A 190 -5.19 -14.26 8.82
CA GLY A 190 -5.23 -14.00 7.38
C GLY A 190 -6.46 -14.52 6.64
N ALA A 191 -7.46 -15.10 7.33
CA ALA A 191 -8.61 -15.77 6.73
C ALA A 191 -9.94 -15.01 6.92
N CYS A 192 -9.91 -13.67 6.99
CA CYS A 192 -11.09 -12.84 7.20
C CYS A 192 -12.23 -13.13 6.21
N ALA A 193 -13.43 -13.42 6.71
CA ALA A 193 -14.63 -13.64 5.89
C ALA A 193 -15.35 -12.35 5.47
N GLN A 194 -14.85 -11.17 5.88
CA GLN A 194 -15.43 -9.85 5.57
C GLN A 194 -16.88 -9.70 6.05
N CYS A 195 -17.21 -10.20 7.24
CA CYS A 195 -18.55 -10.08 7.83
C CYS A 195 -19.04 -8.62 7.92
N CYS A 196 -18.16 -7.65 8.02
CA CYS A 196 -18.51 -6.22 7.97
C CYS A 196 -19.08 -5.74 6.63
N ARG A 197 -19.03 -6.56 5.56
CA ARG A 197 -19.58 -6.25 4.23
C ARG A 197 -20.93 -6.90 3.97
N LEU A 198 -21.49 -7.61 4.96
CA LEU A 198 -22.81 -8.23 4.84
C LEU A 198 -23.94 -7.19 4.95
N PRO A 199 -25.11 -7.45 4.33
CA PRO A 199 -26.29 -6.61 4.49
C PRO A 199 -26.99 -6.94 5.81
N TYR A 200 -26.95 -6.01 6.75
CA TYR A 200 -27.59 -6.15 8.06
C TYR A 200 -28.94 -5.45 8.11
N THR A 201 -29.84 -5.97 8.93
CA THR A 201 -31.01 -5.27 9.42
C THR A 201 -30.74 -4.78 10.83
N MET A 202 -30.78 -3.47 11.05
CA MET A 202 -30.64 -2.87 12.37
C MET A 202 -32.01 -2.74 13.02
N VAL A 203 -32.13 -3.21 14.25
CA VAL A 203 -33.35 -3.13 15.06
C VAL A 203 -33.06 -2.55 16.44
N ASP A 204 -34.09 -1.98 17.07
CA ASP A 204 -34.02 -1.53 18.46
C ASP A 204 -34.38 -2.65 19.47
N ALA A 205 -34.41 -2.31 20.76
CA ALA A 205 -34.72 -3.24 21.85
C ALA A 205 -36.10 -3.88 21.73
N ASP A 206 -37.07 -3.17 21.13
CA ASP A 206 -38.45 -3.65 20.94
C ASP A 206 -38.64 -4.38 19.61
N GLY A 207 -37.55 -4.60 18.85
CA GLY A 207 -37.55 -5.28 17.56
C GLY A 207 -37.99 -4.38 16.38
N LYS A 208 -38.18 -3.09 16.60
CA LYS A 208 -38.54 -2.13 15.55
C LYS A 208 -37.39 -1.92 14.59
N THR A 209 -37.64 -2.07 13.30
CA THR A 209 -36.62 -1.90 12.25
C THR A 209 -36.21 -0.44 12.10
N ILE A 210 -34.90 -0.21 12.16
CA ILE A 210 -34.25 1.09 11.97
C ILE A 210 -33.72 1.20 10.52
N ALA A 211 -33.04 0.17 10.05
CA ALA A 211 -32.53 0.06 8.68
C ALA A 211 -32.59 -1.41 8.25
N SER A 212 -32.95 -1.69 7.01
CA SER A 212 -33.09 -3.06 6.49
C SER A 212 -32.20 -3.29 5.28
N GLY A 213 -31.47 -4.42 5.27
CA GLY A 213 -30.67 -4.87 4.13
C GLY A 213 -29.51 -3.92 3.76
N LYS A 214 -28.98 -3.14 4.70
CA LYS A 214 -27.92 -2.17 4.47
C LYS A 214 -26.55 -2.68 4.94
N HIS A 215 -25.50 -2.28 4.25
CA HIS A 215 -24.12 -2.62 4.59
C HIS A 215 -23.57 -1.69 5.67
N LEU A 216 -24.19 -1.71 6.86
CA LEU A 216 -24.02 -0.73 7.94
C LEU A 216 -22.59 -0.63 8.50
N LEU A 217 -21.76 -1.64 8.29
CA LEU A 217 -20.36 -1.68 8.68
C LEU A 217 -19.41 -1.49 7.48
N SER A 218 -19.94 -1.20 6.28
CA SER A 218 -19.14 -1.00 5.08
C SER A 218 -18.67 0.45 4.98
N LEU A 219 -17.35 0.63 4.82
CA LEU A 219 -16.72 1.95 4.65
C LEU A 219 -16.40 2.23 3.18
N ARG A 220 -16.31 3.51 2.84
CA ARG A 220 -15.65 4.02 1.62
C ARG A 220 -14.17 3.63 1.63
N ASP A 221 -13.48 3.76 0.50
CA ASP A 221 -12.04 3.55 0.43
C ASP A 221 -11.28 4.81 0.87
N MET A 222 -10.11 4.62 1.48
CA MET A 222 -9.24 5.72 1.88
C MET A 222 -8.63 6.40 0.66
N ASN A 223 -8.59 7.72 0.65
CA ASN A 223 -7.77 8.53 -0.23
C ASN A 223 -7.28 9.76 0.56
N ARG A 224 -5.98 9.83 0.81
CA ARG A 224 -5.29 10.92 1.52
C ARG A 224 -4.29 11.63 0.61
N SER A 225 -4.54 11.63 -0.70
CA SER A 225 -3.61 12.20 -1.68
C SER A 225 -3.43 13.72 -1.53
N ASP A 226 -4.44 14.41 -1.03
CA ASP A 226 -4.38 15.85 -0.82
C ASP A 226 -3.75 16.22 0.55
N ASP A 227 -3.58 15.23 1.43
CA ASP A 227 -3.04 15.39 2.79
C ASP A 227 -1.57 14.98 2.92
N LEU A 228 -0.91 14.53 1.86
CA LEU A 228 0.46 13.98 1.91
C LEU A 228 1.46 14.96 2.52
N GLU A 229 1.39 16.24 2.17
CA GLU A 229 2.27 17.28 2.70
C GLU A 229 2.03 17.52 4.19
N ALA A 230 0.76 17.54 4.63
CA ALA A 230 0.40 17.65 6.04
C ALA A 230 0.85 16.43 6.86
N MET A 231 0.76 15.23 6.26
CA MET A 231 1.25 13.99 6.87
C MET A 231 2.78 13.95 7.00
N LEU A 232 3.52 14.46 5.99
CA LEU A 232 4.98 14.64 6.07
C LEU A 232 5.34 15.54 7.25
N HIS A 233 4.70 16.69 7.37
CA HIS A 233 4.93 17.62 8.48
C HIS A 233 4.45 17.07 9.84
N ALA A 234 3.60 16.06 9.85
CA ALA A 234 3.22 15.33 11.05
C ALA A 234 4.22 14.22 11.43
N GLY A 235 5.24 13.94 10.58
CA GLY A 235 6.31 12.97 10.84
C GLY A 235 6.19 11.65 10.07
N ILE A 236 5.23 11.50 9.15
CA ILE A 236 5.13 10.32 8.29
C ILE A 236 6.16 10.43 7.16
N THR A 237 7.00 9.41 7.01
CA THR A 237 8.01 9.33 5.93
C THR A 237 7.85 8.09 5.04
N SER A 238 6.96 7.16 5.39
CA SER A 238 6.58 6.01 4.55
C SER A 238 5.08 6.03 4.28
N PHE A 239 4.70 6.11 3.00
CA PHE A 239 3.33 6.23 2.51
C PHE A 239 2.89 4.91 1.88
N LYS A 240 1.96 4.21 2.54
CA LYS A 240 1.54 2.86 2.15
C LYS A 240 0.24 2.84 1.38
N ILE A 241 0.26 2.18 0.23
CA ILE A 241 -0.93 1.86 -0.55
C ILE A 241 -1.47 0.49 -0.11
N GLU A 242 -2.75 0.39 0.28
CA GLU A 242 -3.41 -0.90 0.54
C GLU A 242 -3.80 -1.56 -0.78
N GLY A 243 -3.57 -2.87 -0.93
CA GLY A 243 -4.00 -3.51 -2.16
C GLY A 243 -3.36 -4.86 -2.54
N ARG A 244 -2.84 -5.68 -1.61
CA ARG A 244 -2.19 -6.97 -1.93
C ARG A 244 -3.04 -7.98 -2.73
N LEU A 245 -4.38 -7.81 -2.75
CA LEU A 245 -5.28 -8.65 -3.57
C LEU A 245 -5.83 -7.91 -4.79
N LYS A 246 -5.32 -6.71 -5.06
CA LYS A 246 -5.72 -5.92 -6.22
C LYS A 246 -5.02 -6.41 -7.49
N ASP A 247 -5.64 -6.11 -8.62
CA ASP A 247 -5.09 -6.41 -9.94
C ASP A 247 -3.90 -5.49 -10.29
N MET A 248 -3.25 -5.82 -11.38
CA MET A 248 -2.08 -5.10 -11.86
C MET A 248 -2.41 -3.67 -12.30
N SER A 249 -3.57 -3.44 -12.91
CA SER A 249 -3.98 -2.09 -13.36
C SER A 249 -4.17 -1.14 -12.19
N TYR A 250 -4.75 -1.63 -11.08
CA TYR A 250 -4.83 -0.87 -9.83
C TYR A 250 -3.43 -0.49 -9.31
N VAL A 251 -2.50 -1.45 -9.26
CA VAL A 251 -1.14 -1.19 -8.75
C VAL A 251 -0.43 -0.15 -9.61
N LYS A 252 -0.48 -0.29 -10.94
CA LYS A 252 0.08 0.65 -11.91
C LYS A 252 -0.47 2.07 -11.70
N ASN A 253 -1.79 2.19 -11.72
CA ASN A 253 -2.48 3.48 -11.65
C ASN A 253 -2.24 4.20 -10.32
N ILE A 254 -2.46 3.51 -9.20
CA ILE A 254 -2.38 4.14 -7.87
C ILE A 254 -0.94 4.46 -7.49
N THR A 255 0.03 3.58 -7.82
CA THR A 255 1.45 3.86 -7.56
C THR A 255 1.93 5.08 -8.35
N ALA A 256 1.62 5.15 -9.66
CA ALA A 256 1.96 6.29 -10.50
C ALA A 256 1.32 7.60 -9.99
N PHE A 257 0.07 7.54 -9.54
CA PHE A 257 -0.64 8.70 -9.01
C PHE A 257 0.05 9.26 -7.77
N TYR A 258 0.33 8.42 -6.76
CA TYR A 258 1.00 8.86 -5.54
C TYR A 258 2.44 9.27 -5.80
N ARG A 259 3.15 8.61 -6.73
CA ARG A 259 4.51 9.01 -7.14
C ARG A 259 4.53 10.44 -7.66
N ARG A 260 3.65 10.78 -8.59
CA ARG A 260 3.57 12.16 -9.11
C ARG A 260 3.27 13.19 -8.02
N ARG A 261 2.34 12.88 -7.10
CA ARG A 261 2.01 13.78 -5.99
C ARG A 261 3.21 14.01 -5.06
N LEU A 262 3.90 12.94 -4.67
CA LEU A 262 5.09 13.05 -3.82
C LEU A 262 6.24 13.79 -4.52
N ASP A 263 6.43 13.60 -5.83
CA ASP A 263 7.45 14.31 -6.58
C ASP A 263 7.22 15.82 -6.60
N VAL A 264 5.98 16.26 -6.74
CA VAL A 264 5.60 17.69 -6.66
C VAL A 264 5.89 18.26 -5.27
N ILE A 265 5.63 17.50 -4.21
CA ILE A 265 5.91 17.92 -2.83
C ILE A 265 7.42 18.01 -2.60
N MET A 266 8.19 17.01 -3.01
CA MET A 266 9.66 17.00 -2.86
C MET A 266 10.34 18.11 -3.65
N ALA A 267 9.80 18.48 -4.82
CA ALA A 267 10.32 19.63 -5.57
C ALA A 267 10.16 20.97 -4.83
N LYS A 268 9.15 21.10 -3.97
CA LYS A 268 8.93 22.29 -3.12
C LYS A 268 9.77 22.26 -1.84
N HIS A 269 10.14 21.08 -1.37
CA HIS A 269 10.80 20.87 -0.08
C HIS A 269 12.10 20.07 -0.25
N PRO A 270 13.25 20.74 -0.56
CA PRO A 270 14.52 20.06 -0.87
C PRO A 270 15.09 19.18 0.25
N MET A 271 14.58 19.32 1.47
CA MET A 271 14.92 18.45 2.59
C MET A 271 14.39 17.03 2.44
N PHE A 272 13.38 16.83 1.59
CA PHE A 272 12.80 15.51 1.30
C PHE A 272 13.30 15.01 -0.05
N PHE A 273 13.71 13.75 -0.09
CA PHE A 273 14.20 13.12 -1.32
C PHE A 273 13.68 11.69 -1.44
N ARG A 274 13.72 11.13 -2.65
CA ARG A 274 13.28 9.76 -2.88
C ARG A 274 14.17 8.75 -2.15
N ALA A 275 13.56 7.72 -1.56
CA ALA A 275 14.29 6.62 -0.93
C ALA A 275 14.92 5.63 -1.94
N SER A 276 14.61 5.77 -3.25
CA SER A 276 15.08 4.88 -4.32
C SER A 276 15.61 5.66 -5.53
N ALA A 277 16.35 4.99 -6.42
CA ALA A 277 16.95 5.58 -7.61
C ALA A 277 16.03 5.47 -8.86
N GLY A 278 16.29 6.31 -9.84
CA GLY A 278 15.61 6.35 -11.12
C GLY A 278 14.27 7.09 -11.09
N ARG A 279 13.89 7.63 -12.24
CA ARG A 279 12.62 8.34 -12.45
C ARG A 279 11.69 7.56 -13.37
N SER A 280 10.42 7.50 -13.02
CA SER A 280 9.39 6.84 -13.80
C SER A 280 8.69 7.83 -14.72
N SER A 281 8.50 7.44 -15.97
CA SER A 281 7.63 8.08 -16.95
C SER A 281 6.44 7.18 -17.26
N PHE A 282 5.29 7.76 -17.61
CA PHE A 282 4.04 7.04 -17.81
C PHE A 282 3.42 7.38 -19.15
N THR A 283 2.84 6.38 -19.83
CA THR A 283 2.11 6.55 -21.10
C THR A 283 0.63 6.90 -20.90
N PHE A 284 0.19 7.10 -19.65
CA PHE A 284 -1.18 7.39 -19.27
C PHE A 284 -1.25 8.47 -18.20
N GLU A 285 -2.43 9.06 -17.99
CA GLU A 285 -2.71 9.97 -16.88
C GLU A 285 -3.27 9.20 -15.69
N PRO A 286 -2.54 9.11 -14.56
CA PRO A 286 -3.01 8.37 -13.39
C PRO A 286 -4.25 9.00 -12.76
N CYS A 287 -5.29 8.19 -12.51
CA CYS A 287 -6.58 8.63 -12.00
C CYS A 287 -7.17 7.58 -11.04
N PRO A 288 -7.17 7.82 -9.72
CA PRO A 288 -7.65 6.84 -8.74
C PRO A 288 -9.10 6.43 -8.91
N GLU A 289 -9.95 7.34 -9.38
CA GLU A 289 -11.38 7.11 -9.59
C GLU A 289 -11.67 6.03 -10.62
N LYS A 290 -10.74 5.80 -11.57
CA LYS A 290 -10.83 4.76 -12.61
C LYS A 290 -10.48 3.35 -12.10
N SER A 291 -9.87 3.25 -10.92
CA SER A 291 -9.61 1.98 -10.26
C SER A 291 -10.73 1.62 -9.29
N PHE A 292 -10.70 0.37 -8.78
CA PHE A 292 -11.68 -0.09 -7.80
C PHE A 292 -11.78 0.86 -6.61
N ASN A 293 -12.96 1.44 -6.39
CA ASN A 293 -13.27 2.24 -5.21
C ASN A 293 -14.77 2.19 -4.85
N ARG A 294 -15.09 2.42 -3.57
CA ARG A 294 -16.44 2.59 -3.01
C ARG A 294 -16.73 4.05 -2.68
N SER A 295 -16.30 4.98 -3.53
CA SER A 295 -16.05 6.37 -3.22
C SER A 295 -14.93 6.54 -2.19
N PHE A 296 -14.48 7.78 -1.96
CA PHE A 296 -13.32 8.06 -1.14
C PHE A 296 -13.67 8.81 0.15
N THR A 297 -12.78 8.67 1.15
CA THR A 297 -12.80 9.40 2.43
C THR A 297 -11.38 9.61 2.94
N GLY A 298 -11.12 10.73 3.63
CA GLY A 298 -9.92 10.97 4.45
C GLY A 298 -9.91 10.15 5.75
N TYR A 299 -11.05 9.51 6.04
CA TYR A 299 -11.36 8.76 7.25
C TYR A 299 -11.37 9.68 8.48
N PHE A 300 -10.49 9.48 9.47
CA PHE A 300 -10.45 10.30 10.69
C PHE A 300 -9.25 11.26 10.73
N LEU A 301 -8.57 11.50 9.61
CA LEU A 301 -7.32 12.27 9.59
C LEU A 301 -7.51 13.71 10.13
N HIS A 302 -8.63 14.34 9.81
CA HIS A 302 -9.04 15.68 10.28
C HIS A 302 -10.12 15.62 11.37
N GLY A 303 -10.26 14.47 12.02
CA GLY A 303 -11.31 14.25 13.01
C GLY A 303 -12.46 13.43 12.46
N ARG A 304 -13.63 13.57 13.09
CA ARG A 304 -14.79 12.74 12.76
C ARG A 304 -15.60 13.33 11.62
N GLU A 305 -15.70 12.58 10.53
CA GLU A 305 -16.46 12.93 9.33
C GLU A 305 -17.80 12.16 9.28
N ALA A 306 -18.84 12.77 8.67
CA ALA A 306 -20.15 12.15 8.52
C ALA A 306 -20.17 11.09 7.39
N GLU A 307 -19.43 11.34 6.31
CA GLU A 307 -19.52 10.58 5.07
C GLU A 307 -18.39 9.54 4.87
N ILE A 308 -18.12 8.73 5.88
CA ILE A 308 -17.10 7.67 5.78
C ILE A 308 -17.67 6.33 5.31
N THR A 309 -18.98 6.20 5.14
CA THR A 309 -19.68 4.93 4.96
C THR A 309 -20.11 4.66 3.52
N SER A 310 -20.23 3.38 3.16
CA SER A 310 -20.80 2.88 1.92
C SER A 310 -21.93 1.90 2.27
N PHE A 311 -23.07 2.42 2.74
CA PHE A 311 -24.18 1.62 3.24
C PHE A 311 -24.98 0.90 2.13
N ASP A 312 -24.99 1.46 0.92
CA ASP A 312 -25.79 0.93 -0.17
C ASP A 312 -25.12 -0.22 -0.91
N THR A 313 -23.78 -0.22 -0.96
CA THR A 313 -23.03 -1.28 -1.65
C THR A 313 -21.64 -1.49 -1.09
N PRO A 314 -21.16 -2.75 -1.01
CA PRO A 314 -19.76 -3.08 -0.72
C PRO A 314 -18.91 -3.21 -1.99
N LYS A 315 -19.53 -3.06 -3.19
CA LYS A 315 -18.89 -3.22 -4.49
C LYS A 315 -18.29 -1.89 -4.98
N SER A 316 -17.47 -1.96 -6.03
CA SER A 316 -16.93 -0.78 -6.69
C SER A 316 -18.02 0.05 -7.35
N ILE A 317 -17.97 1.35 -7.10
CA ILE A 317 -18.83 2.34 -7.77
C ILE A 317 -18.08 3.01 -8.93
N GLY A 318 -16.76 3.29 -8.76
CA GLY A 318 -15.96 3.98 -9.76
C GLY A 318 -16.20 5.49 -9.82
N GLU A 319 -16.00 6.10 -10.99
CA GLU A 319 -16.10 7.54 -11.19
C GLU A 319 -17.49 7.98 -11.64
N PRO A 320 -18.05 9.12 -11.17
CA PRO A 320 -19.29 9.67 -11.70
C PRO A 320 -19.07 10.18 -13.13
N VAL A 321 -19.92 9.77 -14.08
CA VAL A 321 -19.78 10.11 -15.50
C VAL A 321 -20.93 10.98 -16.03
N GLY A 322 -22.07 11.01 -15.35
CA GLY A 322 -23.18 11.86 -15.74
C GLY A 322 -24.51 11.41 -15.17
N THR A 323 -25.57 12.08 -15.62
CA THR A 323 -26.95 11.78 -15.19
C THR A 323 -27.79 11.44 -16.40
N VAL A 324 -28.65 10.44 -16.31
CA VAL A 324 -29.59 10.05 -17.35
C VAL A 324 -30.62 11.17 -17.53
N LYS A 325 -30.65 11.78 -18.72
CA LYS A 325 -31.66 12.76 -19.11
C LYS A 325 -32.95 12.08 -19.54
N GLU A 326 -32.78 11.12 -20.44
CA GLU A 326 -33.92 10.49 -21.13
C GLU A 326 -33.59 9.01 -21.42
N VAL A 327 -34.65 8.22 -21.40
CA VAL A 327 -34.63 6.80 -21.79
C VAL A 327 -35.53 6.67 -23.03
N GLN A 328 -34.95 6.28 -24.18
CA GLN A 328 -35.69 6.15 -25.45
C GLN A 328 -35.41 4.77 -26.07
N GLY A 329 -36.40 3.89 -26.02
CA GLY A 329 -36.31 2.55 -26.60
C GLY A 329 -35.10 1.78 -26.06
N ARG A 330 -34.06 1.55 -26.89
CA ARG A 330 -32.85 0.84 -26.56
C ARG A 330 -31.65 1.77 -26.28
N SER A 331 -31.86 3.04 -25.98
CA SER A 331 -30.82 4.01 -25.74
C SER A 331 -31.10 4.91 -24.54
N LEU A 332 -30.03 5.46 -23.97
CA LEU A 332 -30.03 6.43 -22.87
C LEU A 332 -29.31 7.70 -23.34
N THR A 333 -29.93 8.86 -23.11
CA THR A 333 -29.27 10.17 -23.25
C THR A 333 -28.70 10.55 -21.89
N VAL A 334 -27.38 10.81 -21.82
CA VAL A 334 -26.66 11.13 -20.60
C VAL A 334 -26.14 12.56 -20.66
N SER A 335 -26.32 13.31 -19.57
CA SER A 335 -25.68 14.61 -19.37
C SER A 335 -24.42 14.41 -18.54
N GLY A 336 -23.29 14.76 -19.08
CA GLY A 336 -22.00 14.68 -18.39
C GLY A 336 -20.89 15.18 -19.29
N LEU A 337 -19.75 15.50 -18.70
CA LEU A 337 -18.59 16.02 -19.43
C LEU A 337 -17.57 14.91 -19.76
N LYS A 338 -17.69 13.73 -19.15
CA LYS A 338 -16.75 12.64 -19.38
C LYS A 338 -17.15 11.83 -20.61
N PRO A 339 -16.21 11.60 -21.55
CA PRO A 339 -16.49 10.75 -22.70
C PRO A 339 -16.72 9.30 -22.24
N LEU A 340 -17.66 8.64 -22.89
CA LEU A 340 -17.97 7.22 -22.71
C LEU A 340 -17.57 6.47 -23.98
N HIS A 341 -17.05 5.26 -23.83
CA HIS A 341 -16.55 4.44 -24.90
C HIS A 341 -17.26 3.09 -24.98
N ASN A 342 -17.18 2.46 -26.15
CA ASN A 342 -17.68 1.10 -26.30
C ASN A 342 -16.91 0.16 -25.39
N GLY A 343 -17.61 -0.71 -24.67
CA GLY A 343 -17.01 -1.61 -23.70
C GLY A 343 -16.93 -1.10 -22.28
N ASP A 344 -17.24 0.19 -22.02
CA ASP A 344 -17.29 0.73 -20.65
C ASP A 344 -18.33 -0.02 -19.81
N GLY A 345 -17.98 -0.27 -18.54
CA GLY A 345 -18.90 -0.78 -17.53
C GLY A 345 -19.49 0.36 -16.73
N LEU A 346 -20.80 0.52 -16.78
CA LEU A 346 -21.53 1.53 -16.02
C LEU A 346 -22.36 0.90 -14.92
N VAL A 347 -22.46 1.60 -13.78
CA VAL A 347 -23.28 1.20 -12.63
C VAL A 347 -24.11 2.36 -12.13
N PHE A 348 -25.22 2.05 -11.45
CA PHE A 348 -26.11 3.01 -10.81
C PHE A 348 -26.83 2.36 -9.63
N LEU A 349 -27.34 3.19 -8.72
CA LEU A 349 -28.23 2.72 -7.66
C LEU A 349 -29.67 2.76 -8.19
N ASN A 350 -30.34 1.60 -8.16
CA ASN A 350 -31.74 1.48 -8.57
C ASN A 350 -32.70 2.08 -7.52
N ALA A 351 -34.00 2.04 -7.78
CA ALA A 351 -35.01 2.57 -6.88
C ALA A 351 -35.08 1.89 -5.49
N ARG A 352 -34.48 0.70 -5.35
CA ARG A 352 -34.34 -0.01 -4.06
C ARG A 352 -33.03 0.34 -3.34
N GLY A 353 -32.16 1.15 -3.96
CA GLY A 353 -30.82 1.45 -3.45
C GLY A 353 -29.84 0.28 -3.64
N GLU A 354 -30.07 -0.60 -4.61
CA GLU A 354 -29.17 -1.70 -4.97
C GLU A 354 -28.31 -1.29 -6.17
N LEU A 355 -27.04 -1.73 -6.19
CA LEU A 355 -26.13 -1.44 -7.29
C LEU A 355 -26.41 -2.37 -8.47
N GLU A 356 -26.88 -1.79 -9.57
CA GLU A 356 -27.04 -2.44 -10.88
C GLU A 356 -25.97 -1.96 -11.85
N GLY A 357 -25.59 -2.82 -12.82
CA GLY A 357 -24.59 -2.51 -13.82
C GLY A 357 -24.96 -2.98 -15.21
N PHE A 358 -24.42 -2.30 -16.22
CA PHE A 358 -24.54 -2.69 -17.61
C PHE A 358 -23.30 -2.31 -18.41
N ARG A 359 -23.10 -2.96 -19.57
CA ARG A 359 -22.05 -2.62 -20.51
C ARG A 359 -22.56 -1.70 -21.61
N VAL A 360 -21.73 -0.72 -21.98
CA VAL A 360 -21.93 0.13 -23.14
C VAL A 360 -21.52 -0.65 -24.39
N ASN A 361 -22.47 -0.87 -25.30
CA ASN A 361 -22.20 -1.52 -26.59
C ASN A 361 -21.82 -0.52 -27.67
N ARG A 362 -22.45 0.67 -27.66
CA ARG A 362 -22.18 1.75 -28.62
C ARG A 362 -22.45 3.11 -27.97
N THR A 363 -21.66 4.10 -28.39
CA THR A 363 -21.86 5.50 -28.00
C THR A 363 -22.02 6.38 -29.24
N GLU A 364 -22.91 7.37 -29.18
CA GLU A 364 -23.11 8.41 -30.18
C GLU A 364 -23.22 9.75 -29.46
N ALA A 365 -22.16 10.51 -29.37
CA ALA A 365 -22.08 11.72 -28.57
C ALA A 365 -22.56 11.50 -27.11
N HIS A 366 -23.69 12.06 -26.71
CA HIS A 366 -24.30 11.91 -25.40
C HIS A 366 -25.30 10.75 -25.27
N ARG A 367 -25.49 9.98 -26.34
CA ARG A 367 -26.41 8.84 -26.39
C ARG A 367 -25.61 7.55 -26.29
N ILE A 368 -25.96 6.70 -25.33
CA ILE A 368 -25.37 5.37 -25.14
C ILE A 368 -26.40 4.29 -25.41
N PHE A 369 -25.91 3.19 -25.98
CA PHE A 369 -26.68 1.99 -26.29
C PHE A 369 -26.14 0.85 -25.42
N PRO A 370 -26.84 0.48 -24.34
CA PRO A 370 -26.45 -0.64 -23.51
C PRO A 370 -26.50 -1.98 -24.28
N ALA A 371 -25.67 -2.94 -23.92
CA ALA A 371 -25.76 -4.31 -24.43
C ALA A 371 -27.12 -4.96 -24.06
N GLN A 372 -27.57 -4.70 -22.82
CA GLN A 372 -28.92 -5.00 -22.33
C GLN A 372 -29.46 -3.75 -21.64
N MET A 373 -30.73 -3.39 -21.93
CA MET A 373 -31.34 -2.20 -21.38
C MET A 373 -31.55 -2.36 -19.87
N PRO A 374 -30.90 -1.51 -19.02
CA PRO A 374 -31.05 -1.58 -17.57
C PRO A 374 -32.37 -0.97 -17.10
N SER A 375 -32.77 -1.27 -15.85
CA SER A 375 -33.97 -0.67 -15.20
C SER A 375 -33.68 0.74 -14.68
N VAL A 376 -33.10 1.60 -15.52
CA VAL A 376 -32.71 2.97 -15.19
C VAL A 376 -33.80 3.97 -15.52
N ARG A 377 -33.89 5.06 -14.74
CA ARG A 377 -34.84 6.14 -14.92
C ARG A 377 -34.14 7.47 -15.22
N SER A 378 -34.90 8.45 -15.75
CA SER A 378 -34.41 9.82 -15.83
C SER A 378 -33.96 10.33 -14.45
N LYS A 379 -32.96 11.20 -14.41
CA LYS A 379 -32.27 11.74 -13.22
C LYS A 379 -31.40 10.74 -12.42
N THR A 380 -31.26 9.50 -12.89
CA THR A 380 -30.32 8.55 -12.28
C THR A 380 -28.89 8.95 -12.59
N VAL A 381 -28.03 9.02 -11.56
CA VAL A 381 -26.58 9.24 -11.71
C VAL A 381 -25.92 7.92 -12.14
N LEU A 382 -25.11 8.00 -13.17
CA LEU A 382 -24.29 6.88 -13.67
C LEU A 382 -22.85 7.04 -13.24
N TYR A 383 -22.25 5.92 -12.87
CA TYR A 383 -20.84 5.81 -12.52
C TYR A 383 -20.17 4.81 -13.46
N ARG A 384 -18.89 5.05 -13.80
CA ARG A 384 -18.07 4.13 -14.59
C ARG A 384 -17.16 3.35 -13.65
N ASN A 385 -17.41 2.05 -13.48
CA ASN A 385 -16.60 1.16 -12.68
C ASN A 385 -15.60 0.33 -13.49
N PHE A 386 -15.63 0.44 -14.81
CA PHE A 386 -14.68 -0.14 -15.75
C PHE A 386 -14.53 0.78 -16.97
N ASP A 387 -13.37 1.41 -17.12
CA ASP A 387 -12.99 2.24 -18.26
C ASP A 387 -12.21 1.36 -19.25
N HIS A 388 -12.86 0.98 -20.37
CA HIS A 388 -12.31 0.05 -21.34
C HIS A 388 -10.97 0.53 -21.93
N ASP A 389 -10.90 1.79 -22.35
CA ASP A 389 -9.72 2.33 -23.01
C ASP A 389 -8.56 2.53 -22.03
N PHE A 390 -8.86 2.94 -20.80
CA PHE A 390 -7.88 3.05 -19.73
C PHE A 390 -7.26 1.69 -19.37
N GLU A 391 -8.09 0.66 -19.22
CA GLU A 391 -7.62 -0.71 -18.95
C GLU A 391 -6.82 -1.27 -20.13
N ALA A 392 -7.20 -0.95 -21.36
CA ALA A 392 -6.44 -1.35 -22.57
C ALA A 392 -5.04 -0.73 -22.62
N VAL A 393 -4.86 0.49 -22.13
CA VAL A 393 -3.54 1.13 -21.98
C VAL A 393 -2.74 0.44 -20.88
N LEU A 394 -3.35 0.19 -19.71
CA LEU A 394 -2.67 -0.43 -18.57
C LEU A 394 -2.34 -1.92 -18.81
N ALA A 395 -3.05 -2.60 -19.70
CA ALA A 395 -2.73 -3.98 -20.09
C ALA A 395 -1.39 -4.10 -20.84
N LYS A 396 -0.87 -2.99 -21.38
CA LYS A 396 0.41 -2.88 -22.07
C LYS A 396 1.50 -2.37 -21.12
N PRO A 397 2.80 -2.38 -21.52
CA PRO A 397 3.83 -1.62 -20.83
C PRO A 397 3.44 -0.14 -20.76
N SER A 398 3.20 0.37 -19.57
CA SER A 398 2.62 1.70 -19.34
C SER A 398 3.51 2.63 -18.52
N ALA A 399 4.67 2.12 -18.08
CA ALA A 399 5.70 2.92 -17.42
C ALA A 399 7.09 2.43 -17.80
N GLU A 400 8.03 3.36 -17.78
CA GLU A 400 9.46 3.11 -17.88
C GLU A 400 10.15 3.83 -16.72
N ARG A 401 11.11 3.13 -16.05
CA ARG A 401 11.93 3.73 -15.00
C ARG A 401 13.37 3.75 -15.40
N LYS A 402 13.98 4.93 -15.42
CA LYS A 402 15.36 5.16 -15.84
C LYS A 402 16.17 5.80 -14.72
N ILE A 403 17.40 5.32 -14.57
CA ILE A 403 18.44 5.86 -13.71
C ILE A 403 19.33 6.74 -14.58
N LYS A 404 19.55 7.97 -14.17
CA LYS A 404 20.39 8.88 -14.91
C LYS A 404 21.86 8.48 -14.78
N VAL A 405 22.59 8.58 -15.90
CA VAL A 405 24.02 8.34 -15.95
C VAL A 405 24.75 9.44 -16.69
N THR A 406 25.93 9.79 -16.20
CA THR A 406 26.91 10.58 -16.94
C THR A 406 27.95 9.66 -17.54
N MET A 407 28.45 10.00 -18.73
CA MET A 407 29.47 9.23 -19.42
C MET A 407 30.65 10.12 -19.81
N GLU A 408 31.86 9.61 -19.60
CA GLU A 408 33.09 10.25 -20.02
C GLU A 408 33.84 9.36 -20.98
N TRP A 409 34.02 9.83 -22.22
CA TRP A 409 34.82 9.18 -23.24
C TRP A 409 36.15 9.88 -23.36
N SER A 410 37.25 9.12 -23.29
CA SER A 410 38.60 9.68 -23.47
C SER A 410 39.51 8.74 -24.23
N ASP A 411 40.56 9.29 -24.87
CA ASP A 411 41.67 8.50 -25.35
C ASP A 411 42.69 8.23 -24.23
N CYS A 412 43.34 7.08 -24.29
CA CYS A 412 44.41 6.67 -23.38
C CYS A 412 45.55 6.01 -24.18
N PRO A 413 46.76 5.83 -23.60
CA PRO A 413 47.92 5.31 -24.38
C PRO A 413 47.66 3.98 -25.05
N ALA A 414 46.78 3.13 -24.53
CA ALA A 414 46.45 1.82 -25.07
C ALA A 414 45.23 1.82 -26.03
N GLY A 415 44.50 2.93 -26.16
CA GLY A 415 43.27 3.01 -26.95
C GLY A 415 42.26 4.01 -26.37
N PHE A 416 41.07 3.54 -25.99
CA PHE A 416 40.01 4.39 -25.47
C PHE A 416 39.45 3.91 -24.13
N ALA A 417 38.99 4.86 -23.33
CA ALA A 417 38.33 4.62 -22.05
C ALA A 417 36.91 5.20 -22.07
N LEU A 418 35.96 4.45 -21.52
CA LEU A 418 34.59 4.88 -21.24
C LEU A 418 34.32 4.72 -19.74
N THR A 419 34.10 5.83 -19.07
CA THR A 419 33.61 5.86 -17.69
C THR A 419 32.12 6.15 -17.68
N ILE A 420 31.34 5.38 -16.93
CA ILE A 420 29.91 5.60 -16.70
C ILE A 420 29.65 5.70 -15.20
N THR A 421 28.99 6.78 -14.79
CA THR A 421 28.65 7.05 -13.38
C THR A 421 27.15 7.31 -13.28
N ASP A 422 26.46 6.66 -12.35
CA ASP A 422 25.03 6.89 -12.12
C ASP A 422 24.74 7.93 -11.03
N GLU A 423 23.47 8.30 -10.89
CA GLU A 423 22.96 9.30 -9.92
C GLU A 423 23.20 8.91 -8.44
N THR A 424 23.71 7.72 -8.15
CA THR A 424 24.08 7.25 -6.80
C THR A 424 25.58 7.05 -6.62
N ASP A 425 26.38 7.65 -7.47
CA ASP A 425 27.84 7.58 -7.50
C ASP A 425 28.42 6.16 -7.71
N ALA A 426 27.63 5.24 -8.27
CA ALA A 426 28.17 3.99 -8.76
C ALA A 426 28.87 4.23 -10.09
N CYS A 427 30.15 3.89 -10.17
CA CYS A 427 31.03 4.23 -11.28
C CYS A 427 31.79 3.00 -11.77
N VAL A 428 31.96 2.88 -13.08
CA VAL A 428 32.81 1.89 -13.74
C VAL A 428 33.54 2.52 -14.91
N THR A 429 34.76 2.04 -15.16
CA THR A 429 35.56 2.41 -16.34
C THR A 429 35.89 1.15 -17.15
N VAL A 430 35.62 1.22 -18.45
CA VAL A 430 36.04 0.23 -19.44
C VAL A 430 37.15 0.80 -20.27
N VAL A 431 38.28 0.10 -20.36
CA VAL A 431 39.41 0.47 -21.23
C VAL A 431 39.59 -0.64 -22.26
N ARG A 432 39.65 -0.26 -23.55
CA ARG A 432 39.93 -1.21 -24.61
C ARG A 432 41.04 -0.70 -25.55
N PRO A 433 42.00 -1.60 -25.94
CA PRO A 433 42.99 -1.29 -26.92
C PRO A 433 42.34 -0.99 -28.29
N PHE A 434 42.80 0.11 -28.94
CA PHE A 434 42.39 0.46 -30.27
C PHE A 434 43.41 1.43 -30.90
N ALA A 435 43.65 1.33 -32.21
CA ALA A 435 44.58 2.20 -32.91
C ALA A 435 44.05 3.64 -32.98
N HIS A 436 44.91 4.62 -32.75
CA HIS A 436 44.60 6.04 -32.87
C HIS A 436 44.79 6.50 -34.32
N GLU A 437 43.79 6.34 -35.18
CA GLU A 437 43.76 6.79 -36.55
C GLU A 437 43.07 8.16 -36.61
N SER A 438 43.68 9.13 -37.31
CA SER A 438 43.08 10.46 -37.47
C SER A 438 41.80 10.39 -38.33
N ALA A 439 40.74 11.04 -37.83
CA ALA A 439 39.46 11.08 -38.56
C ALA A 439 39.39 12.32 -39.46
N ARG A 440 38.82 12.11 -40.68
CA ARG A 440 38.59 13.21 -41.64
C ARG A 440 37.44 14.16 -41.23
N LYS A 441 36.50 13.67 -40.38
CA LYS A 441 35.34 14.44 -39.92
C LYS A 441 35.31 14.41 -38.38
N PRO A 442 34.77 15.45 -37.74
CA PRO A 442 34.60 15.46 -36.28
C PRO A 442 33.83 14.23 -35.79
N GLN A 443 34.33 13.55 -34.76
CA GLN A 443 33.76 12.32 -34.25
C GLN A 443 32.92 12.52 -32.98
N SER A 444 33.08 13.63 -32.29
CA SER A 444 32.41 13.85 -30.98
C SER A 444 30.92 13.65 -30.99
N ASP A 445 30.23 14.15 -32.03
CA ASP A 445 28.76 14.00 -32.11
C ASP A 445 28.34 12.57 -32.40
N ASN A 446 29.11 11.85 -33.24
CA ASN A 446 28.87 10.42 -33.49
C ASN A 446 29.09 9.61 -32.20
N ILE A 447 30.15 9.89 -31.46
CA ILE A 447 30.44 9.23 -30.17
C ILE A 447 29.29 9.46 -29.18
N ARG A 448 28.85 10.71 -28.99
CA ARG A 448 27.70 11.03 -28.13
C ARG A 448 26.45 10.29 -28.57
N MET A 449 26.12 10.32 -29.86
CA MET A 449 24.95 9.64 -30.42
C MET A 449 25.00 8.12 -30.21
N GLN A 450 26.17 7.47 -30.37
CA GLN A 450 26.28 6.03 -30.20
C GLN A 450 26.25 5.63 -28.69
N LEU A 451 26.85 6.42 -27.82
CA LEU A 451 26.86 6.17 -26.39
C LEU A 451 25.49 6.42 -25.72
N SER A 452 24.70 7.39 -26.25
CA SER A 452 23.36 7.68 -25.74
C SER A 452 22.32 6.58 -26.00
N LYS A 453 22.62 5.61 -26.89
CA LYS A 453 21.69 4.50 -27.23
C LYS A 453 21.61 3.45 -26.13
N LEU A 454 21.06 3.80 -25.00
CA LEU A 454 20.91 2.91 -23.84
C LEU A 454 19.66 2.00 -23.88
N GLY A 455 18.70 2.30 -24.77
CA GLY A 455 17.58 1.44 -25.15
C GLY A 455 16.84 0.79 -23.98
N GLU A 456 16.75 -0.54 -23.98
CA GLU A 456 16.03 -1.34 -22.98
C GLU A 456 16.76 -1.47 -21.63
N THR A 457 17.93 -0.83 -21.47
CA THR A 457 18.63 -0.84 -20.17
C THR A 457 17.91 0.05 -19.15
N PRO A 458 18.12 -0.15 -17.84
CA PRO A 458 17.54 0.71 -16.81
C PRO A 458 18.18 2.11 -16.76
N PHE A 459 19.05 2.48 -17.68
CA PHE A 459 19.79 3.74 -17.67
C PHE A 459 19.34 4.69 -18.77
N GLU A 460 19.51 5.99 -18.50
CA GLU A 460 19.32 7.10 -19.43
C GLU A 460 20.52 8.04 -19.34
N ALA A 461 21.11 8.41 -20.48
CA ALA A 461 22.22 9.34 -20.49
C ALA A 461 21.75 10.77 -20.21
N GLU A 462 22.28 11.36 -19.13
CA GLU A 462 22.05 12.77 -18.76
C GLU A 462 23.06 13.68 -19.43
N ASP A 463 24.34 13.30 -19.43
CA ASP A 463 25.42 14.00 -20.10
C ASP A 463 26.46 12.99 -20.63
N ILE A 464 27.09 13.37 -21.77
CA ILE A 464 28.17 12.59 -22.38
C ILE A 464 29.30 13.55 -22.75
N THR A 465 30.34 13.54 -21.95
CA THR A 465 31.55 14.30 -22.17
C THR A 465 32.52 13.52 -23.05
N VAL A 466 33.06 14.15 -24.10
CA VAL A 466 34.04 13.54 -25.00
C VAL A 466 35.32 14.36 -24.95
N THR A 467 36.40 13.77 -24.40
CA THR A 467 37.71 14.38 -24.24
C THR A 467 38.73 13.55 -25.00
N MET A 468 39.22 14.06 -26.10
CA MET A 468 40.27 13.45 -26.93
C MET A 468 41.36 14.48 -27.26
N ARG A 469 42.62 14.04 -27.25
CA ARG A 469 43.78 14.90 -27.63
C ARG A 469 43.71 15.33 -29.07
N GLU A 470 43.26 14.42 -29.95
CA GLU A 470 43.07 14.67 -31.36
C GLU A 470 41.77 14.07 -31.85
N ASN A 471 41.34 14.38 -33.08
CA ASN A 471 40.14 13.86 -33.65
C ASN A 471 40.39 12.45 -34.22
N TYR A 472 40.21 11.38 -33.42
CA TYR A 472 40.42 10.02 -33.81
C TYR A 472 39.16 9.37 -34.40
N PHE A 473 39.36 8.49 -35.40
CA PHE A 473 38.29 7.66 -35.96
C PHE A 473 37.95 6.51 -35.01
N VAL A 474 36.68 6.42 -34.63
CA VAL A 474 36.16 5.33 -33.77
C VAL A 474 34.95 4.69 -34.42
N PRO A 475 35.02 3.39 -34.79
CA PRO A 475 33.87 2.69 -35.38
C PRO A 475 32.67 2.63 -34.45
N SER A 476 31.45 2.78 -34.98
CA SER A 476 30.21 2.69 -34.19
C SER A 476 30.02 1.32 -33.55
N SER A 477 30.52 0.23 -34.12
CA SER A 477 30.53 -1.11 -33.50
C SER A 477 31.36 -1.14 -32.22
N PHE A 478 32.57 -0.56 -32.26
CA PHE A 478 33.45 -0.48 -31.10
C PHE A 478 32.84 0.35 -29.95
N LEU A 479 32.25 1.51 -30.29
CA LEU A 479 31.49 2.31 -29.31
C LEU A 479 30.34 1.52 -28.69
N GLY A 480 29.60 0.78 -29.52
CA GLY A 480 28.49 -0.06 -29.08
C GLY A 480 28.91 -1.21 -28.16
N GLU A 481 30.11 -1.80 -28.39
CA GLU A 481 30.67 -2.84 -27.53
C GLU A 481 31.09 -2.27 -26.18
N MET A 482 31.85 -1.19 -26.18
CA MET A 482 32.27 -0.54 -24.93
C MET A 482 31.08 -0.09 -24.07
N ARG A 483 30.05 0.48 -24.72
CA ARG A 483 28.80 0.87 -24.04
C ARG A 483 28.13 -0.34 -23.38
N ARG A 484 27.93 -1.46 -24.11
CA ARG A 484 27.31 -2.68 -23.56
C ARG A 484 28.10 -3.21 -22.37
N GLU A 485 29.42 -3.29 -22.49
CA GLU A 485 30.30 -3.74 -21.40
C GLU A 485 30.23 -2.80 -20.17
N ALA A 486 30.21 -1.48 -20.38
CA ALA A 486 30.11 -0.51 -19.30
C ALA A 486 28.76 -0.61 -18.58
N VAL A 487 27.66 -0.76 -19.32
CA VAL A 487 26.32 -0.99 -18.76
C VAL A 487 26.27 -2.28 -17.94
N GLU A 488 26.81 -3.38 -18.46
CA GLU A 488 26.82 -4.69 -17.79
C GLU A 488 27.61 -4.62 -16.46
N LYS A 489 28.80 -4.00 -16.50
CA LYS A 489 29.62 -3.76 -15.31
C LYS A 489 28.94 -2.85 -14.29
N LEU A 490 28.25 -1.79 -14.75
CA LEU A 490 27.54 -0.89 -13.84
C LEU A 490 26.37 -1.60 -13.15
N LEU A 491 25.62 -2.44 -13.88
CA LEU A 491 24.57 -3.28 -13.29
C LEU A 491 25.12 -4.23 -12.23
N ALA A 492 26.28 -4.86 -12.50
CA ALA A 492 26.94 -5.72 -11.53
C ALA A 492 27.38 -4.94 -10.26
N VAL A 493 27.97 -3.76 -10.46
CA VAL A 493 28.36 -2.88 -9.33
C VAL A 493 27.15 -2.45 -8.51
N ARG A 494 26.04 -2.09 -9.15
CA ARG A 494 24.80 -1.73 -8.42
C ARG A 494 24.27 -2.87 -7.56
N ARG A 495 24.29 -4.12 -8.08
CA ARG A 495 23.88 -5.31 -7.30
C ARG A 495 24.79 -5.54 -6.09
N ILE A 496 26.11 -5.40 -6.25
CA ILE A 496 27.09 -5.60 -5.18
C ILE A 496 27.00 -4.46 -4.14
N ARG A 497 26.83 -3.22 -4.59
CA ARG A 497 26.76 -2.03 -3.73
C ARG A 497 25.39 -1.78 -3.12
N TYR A 498 24.38 -2.62 -3.41
CA TYR A 498 23.06 -2.46 -2.81
C TYR A 498 23.17 -2.37 -1.28
N PRO A 499 22.71 -1.26 -0.67
CA PRO A 499 22.92 -1.02 0.76
C PRO A 499 21.95 -1.85 1.60
N ARG A 500 22.20 -3.16 1.72
CA ARG A 500 21.38 -4.03 2.56
C ARG A 500 21.45 -3.55 3.99
N ARG A 501 20.30 -3.28 4.59
CA ARG A 501 20.22 -2.91 6.00
C ARG A 501 20.26 -4.17 6.86
N TYR A 502 20.96 -4.07 7.98
CA TYR A 502 20.97 -5.08 9.02
C TYR A 502 20.22 -4.53 10.23
N ALA A 503 19.36 -5.35 10.81
CA ALA A 503 18.64 -4.99 12.02
C ALA A 503 19.63 -4.58 13.11
N LYS A 504 19.42 -3.44 13.70
CA LYS A 504 19.99 -3.13 15.01
C LYS A 504 19.28 -4.07 15.98
N ARG A 505 19.89 -5.24 16.27
CA ARG A 505 19.30 -6.16 17.23
C ARG A 505 18.99 -5.41 18.51
N PRO A 506 17.83 -5.65 19.14
CA PRO A 506 17.54 -5.08 20.44
C PRO A 506 18.71 -5.43 21.35
N VAL A 507 19.25 -4.43 21.99
CA VAL A 507 20.27 -4.65 23.03
C VAL A 507 19.56 -5.46 24.10
N CYS A 508 19.81 -6.75 24.14
CA CYS A 508 19.07 -7.74 24.93
C CYS A 508 19.15 -7.51 26.46
N ASN A 509 19.84 -6.47 26.89
CA ASN A 509 20.13 -6.19 28.30
C ASN A 509 19.25 -5.12 28.94
N GLU A 510 18.49 -4.32 28.18
CA GLU A 510 17.56 -3.36 28.77
C GLU A 510 16.14 -3.92 28.76
N THR A 511 15.58 -4.19 29.92
CA THR A 511 14.16 -4.47 30.12
C THR A 511 13.36 -3.19 29.99
N VAL A 512 13.02 -2.82 28.76
CA VAL A 512 12.07 -1.73 28.52
C VAL A 512 10.68 -2.21 28.96
N ALA A 513 10.07 -1.51 29.90
CA ALA A 513 8.71 -1.88 30.36
C ALA A 513 7.68 -1.68 29.24
N PHE A 514 6.78 -2.64 29.07
CA PHE A 514 5.60 -2.48 28.22
C PHE A 514 4.66 -1.42 28.85
N PRO A 515 3.94 -0.62 28.04
CA PRO A 515 3.10 0.48 28.58
C PRO A 515 1.96 0.04 29.50
N SER A 516 1.63 -1.23 29.55
CA SER A 516 0.57 -1.76 30.42
C SER A 516 1.06 -3.01 31.17
N THR A 517 0.66 -3.13 32.44
CA THR A 517 0.92 -4.33 33.26
C THR A 517 -0.14 -5.42 33.08
N THR A 518 -1.23 -5.10 32.37
CA THR A 518 -2.35 -6.04 32.12
C THR A 518 -2.72 -6.02 30.66
N LEU A 519 -2.87 -7.21 30.06
CA LEU A 519 -3.30 -7.41 28.67
C LEU A 519 -4.48 -8.36 28.63
N ASP A 520 -5.54 -7.96 27.95
CA ASP A 520 -6.68 -8.80 27.63
C ASP A 520 -6.49 -9.58 26.32
N TYR A 521 -7.47 -10.38 25.92
CA TYR A 521 -7.44 -11.16 24.70
C TYR A 521 -7.15 -10.34 23.41
N THR A 522 -7.35 -9.02 23.43
CA THR A 522 -7.08 -8.14 22.29
C THR A 522 -5.58 -7.94 22.00
N ALA A 523 -4.71 -8.37 22.93
CA ALA A 523 -3.27 -8.42 22.71
C ALA A 523 -2.84 -9.53 21.76
N ASN A 524 -3.75 -10.46 21.42
CA ASN A 524 -3.53 -11.53 20.44
C ASN A 524 -2.35 -12.46 20.78
N ILE A 525 -2.16 -12.77 22.06
CA ILE A 525 -1.08 -13.65 22.56
C ILE A 525 -1.48 -15.11 22.29
N TYR A 526 -0.85 -15.76 21.28
CA TYR A 526 -1.27 -17.07 20.79
C TYR A 526 -0.21 -18.17 20.95
N ASN A 527 1.00 -17.85 21.40
CA ASN A 527 2.09 -18.78 21.65
C ASN A 527 2.87 -18.44 22.91
N ALA A 528 3.62 -19.41 23.42
CA ALA A 528 4.42 -19.27 24.64
C ALA A 528 5.55 -18.25 24.50
N GLN A 529 6.13 -18.07 23.30
CA GLN A 529 7.19 -17.10 23.09
C GLN A 529 6.65 -15.66 23.15
N ALA A 530 5.46 -15.40 22.61
CA ALA A 530 4.78 -14.11 22.74
C ALA A 530 4.43 -13.83 24.22
N GLU A 531 3.93 -14.82 24.95
CA GLU A 531 3.69 -14.68 26.40
C GLU A 531 4.97 -14.35 27.14
N ALA A 532 6.05 -15.11 26.94
CA ALA A 532 7.34 -14.89 27.58
C ALA A 532 7.93 -13.52 27.23
N PHE A 533 7.70 -13.02 26.01
CA PHE A 533 8.07 -11.67 25.62
C PHE A 533 7.38 -10.61 26.53
N TYR A 534 6.05 -10.63 26.63
CA TYR A 534 5.33 -9.64 27.42
C TYR A 534 5.65 -9.72 28.91
N ARG A 535 5.80 -10.93 29.45
CA ARG A 535 6.21 -11.11 30.88
C ARG A 535 7.60 -10.53 31.14
N ARG A 536 8.56 -10.72 30.24
CA ARG A 536 9.90 -10.12 30.35
C ARG A 536 9.83 -8.59 30.38
N HIS A 537 8.86 -8.00 29.71
CA HIS A 537 8.64 -6.56 29.66
C HIS A 537 7.68 -6.04 30.75
N GLY A 538 7.47 -6.80 31.82
CA GLY A 538 6.76 -6.35 33.02
C GLY A 538 5.25 -6.56 33.01
N VAL A 539 4.67 -7.27 32.04
CA VAL A 539 3.26 -7.61 32.04
C VAL A 539 2.98 -8.70 33.08
N GLN A 540 2.14 -8.41 34.05
CA GLN A 540 1.82 -9.30 35.18
C GLN A 540 0.60 -10.18 34.89
N ARG A 541 -0.44 -9.62 34.26
CA ARG A 541 -1.67 -10.33 33.90
C ARG A 541 -1.87 -10.29 32.40
N LEU A 542 -2.13 -11.44 31.80
CA LEU A 542 -2.39 -11.52 30.37
C LEU A 542 -3.44 -12.61 30.10
N GLU A 543 -4.28 -12.34 29.10
CA GLU A 543 -5.21 -13.31 28.52
C GLU A 543 -4.66 -13.82 27.20
N ARG A 544 -4.99 -15.06 26.86
CA ARG A 544 -4.65 -15.69 25.60
C ARG A 544 -5.56 -15.16 24.49
N ALA A 545 -5.09 -15.24 23.24
CA ALA A 545 -5.85 -14.80 22.07
C ALA A 545 -7.23 -15.46 21.98
N TYR A 546 -8.22 -14.70 21.52
CA TYR A 546 -9.59 -15.21 21.27
C TYR A 546 -9.63 -16.46 20.38
N GLU A 547 -8.69 -16.57 19.45
CA GLU A 547 -8.52 -17.72 18.55
C GLU A 547 -8.14 -19.00 19.26
N GLU A 548 -7.50 -18.92 20.42
CA GLU A 548 -7.16 -20.08 21.25
C GLU A 548 -8.29 -20.44 22.20
N ARG A 549 -8.84 -19.42 22.85
CA ARG A 549 -9.92 -19.58 23.84
C ARG A 549 -11.03 -18.57 23.56
N PRO A 550 -12.01 -18.91 22.72
CA PRO A 550 -13.18 -18.06 22.53
C PRO A 550 -13.87 -17.75 23.85
N LEU A 551 -14.24 -16.49 24.04
CA LEU A 551 -14.89 -15.98 25.23
C LEU A 551 -16.31 -15.53 24.88
N ASP A 552 -17.29 -15.88 25.72
CA ASP A 552 -18.67 -15.45 25.55
C ASP A 552 -18.90 -14.05 26.14
N GLY A 553 -19.79 -13.29 25.52
CA GLY A 553 -20.19 -11.96 25.99
C GLY A 553 -19.12 -10.88 25.86
N VAL A 554 -17.96 -11.17 25.25
CA VAL A 554 -16.92 -10.17 24.98
C VAL A 554 -17.16 -9.48 23.64
N PRO A 555 -16.64 -8.25 23.45
CA PRO A 555 -16.67 -7.58 22.16
C PRO A 555 -15.91 -8.36 21.07
N LEU A 556 -16.59 -8.64 19.96
CA LEU A 556 -16.00 -9.30 18.80
C LEU A 556 -15.41 -8.33 17.76
N MET A 557 -15.76 -7.05 17.88
CA MET A 557 -15.22 -5.98 17.03
C MET A 557 -15.22 -4.68 17.79
N TYR A 558 -14.13 -3.93 17.66
CA TYR A 558 -13.98 -2.58 18.18
C TYR A 558 -13.81 -1.61 17.01
N THR A 559 -14.54 -0.50 16.98
CA THR A 559 -14.50 0.42 15.86
C THR A 559 -14.72 1.89 16.26
N LYS A 560 -13.95 2.79 15.63
CA LYS A 560 -14.16 4.24 15.73
C LYS A 560 -15.38 4.68 14.91
N HIS A 561 -15.78 3.91 13.86
CA HIS A 561 -17.06 4.07 13.18
C HIS A 561 -18.20 3.79 14.16
N CYS A 562 -19.19 4.70 14.22
CA CYS A 562 -20.28 4.62 15.17
C CYS A 562 -21.63 4.84 14.48
N LEU A 563 -22.51 3.84 14.54
CA LEU A 563 -23.83 3.92 13.89
C LEU A 563 -24.73 5.01 14.50
N ARG A 564 -24.61 5.30 15.82
CA ARG A 564 -25.29 6.48 16.40
C ARG A 564 -24.85 7.77 15.72
N TYR A 565 -23.55 7.92 15.46
CA TYR A 565 -23.02 9.09 14.77
C TYR A 565 -23.55 9.17 13.34
N SER A 566 -23.42 8.07 12.57
CA SER A 566 -23.85 8.03 11.16
C SER A 566 -25.37 8.24 10.97
N MET A 567 -26.17 7.90 12.00
CA MET A 567 -27.63 8.11 12.00
C MET A 567 -28.04 9.47 12.55
N GLY A 568 -27.10 10.33 12.95
CA GLY A 568 -27.37 11.65 13.52
C GLY A 568 -27.84 11.68 14.96
N TRP A 569 -27.63 10.60 15.74
CA TRP A 569 -28.10 10.46 17.13
C TRP A 569 -26.98 10.47 18.17
N CYS A 570 -25.78 10.91 17.79
CA CYS A 570 -24.67 10.96 18.72
C CYS A 570 -24.93 12.00 19.83
N PRO A 571 -24.98 11.60 21.12
CA PRO A 571 -25.25 12.52 22.22
C PRO A 571 -24.13 13.55 22.42
N VAL A 572 -22.91 13.24 22.00
CA VAL A 572 -21.74 14.12 22.15
C VAL A 572 -21.67 15.13 20.99
N HIS A 573 -21.73 14.67 19.74
CA HIS A 573 -21.52 15.51 18.55
C HIS A 573 -22.80 16.15 18.00
N HIS A 574 -23.90 15.40 17.95
CA HIS A 574 -25.17 15.91 17.40
C HIS A 574 -26.09 16.46 18.48
N LYS A 575 -25.83 16.16 19.77
CA LYS A 575 -26.68 16.55 20.91
C LYS A 575 -28.15 16.12 20.74
N ARG A 576 -28.37 15.02 20.02
CA ARG A 576 -29.70 14.45 19.74
C ARG A 576 -29.83 13.07 20.38
N LYS A 577 -31.03 12.78 20.88
CA LYS A 577 -31.37 11.43 21.36
C LYS A 577 -31.91 10.60 20.19
N SER A 578 -31.66 9.31 20.22
CA SER A 578 -32.28 8.37 19.30
C SER A 578 -33.81 8.35 19.51
N PRO A 579 -34.62 8.28 18.43
CA PRO A 579 -36.06 8.02 18.54
C PRO A 579 -36.38 6.54 18.82
N TYR A 580 -35.37 5.68 18.89
CA TYR A 580 -35.48 4.24 19.11
C TYR A 580 -34.90 3.85 20.46
N ARG A 581 -35.40 2.76 21.03
CA ARG A 581 -34.97 2.26 22.34
C ARG A 581 -33.74 1.37 22.24
N GLU A 582 -32.74 1.65 23.03
CA GLU A 582 -31.53 0.84 23.14
C GLU A 582 -31.70 -0.37 24.10
N PRO A 583 -30.92 -1.47 23.92
CA PRO A 583 -29.79 -1.65 22.99
C PRO A 583 -30.23 -1.87 21.53
N PHE A 584 -29.34 -1.51 20.58
CA PHE A 584 -29.52 -1.82 19.17
C PHE A 584 -28.87 -3.13 18.78
N TYR A 585 -29.44 -3.80 17.77
CA TYR A 585 -28.94 -5.07 17.27
C TYR A 585 -28.77 -5.04 15.76
N LEU A 586 -27.69 -5.67 15.26
CA LEU A 586 -27.50 -6.00 13.85
C LEU A 586 -27.93 -7.45 13.63
N LYS A 587 -28.91 -7.66 12.77
CA LYS A 587 -29.44 -9.00 12.42
C LYS A 587 -29.01 -9.40 11.01
N TYR A 588 -28.52 -10.62 10.87
CA TYR A 588 -28.22 -11.24 9.58
C TYR A 588 -28.48 -12.74 9.68
N LYS A 589 -29.48 -13.25 8.93
CA LYS A 589 -29.99 -14.63 9.08
C LYS A 589 -30.34 -14.90 10.56
N ASP A 590 -29.84 -15.98 11.12
CA ASP A 590 -30.07 -16.40 12.51
C ASP A 590 -29.13 -15.69 13.52
N THR A 591 -28.25 -14.81 13.04
CA THR A 591 -27.29 -14.10 13.90
C THR A 591 -27.85 -12.75 14.34
N SER A 592 -27.79 -12.48 15.64
CA SER A 592 -28.10 -11.19 16.27
C SER A 592 -26.88 -10.70 17.03
N LEU A 593 -26.41 -9.50 16.69
CA LEU A 593 -25.22 -8.87 17.27
C LEU A 593 -25.63 -7.60 18.00
N ARG A 594 -25.36 -7.51 19.29
CA ARG A 594 -25.65 -6.34 20.10
C ARG A 594 -24.61 -5.24 19.85
N LEU A 595 -25.07 -3.99 19.77
CA LEU A 595 -24.22 -2.81 19.67
C LEU A 595 -24.06 -2.16 21.06
N GLU A 596 -22.81 -1.94 21.45
CA GLU A 596 -22.44 -1.19 22.64
C GLU A 596 -21.69 0.08 22.24
N PHE A 597 -21.95 1.19 22.95
CA PHE A 597 -21.39 2.50 22.61
C PHE A 597 -20.64 3.09 23.80
N ASP A 598 -19.32 3.16 23.71
CA ASP A 598 -18.48 3.89 24.65
C ASP A 598 -18.30 5.35 24.16
N CYS A 599 -19.21 6.23 24.56
CA CYS A 599 -19.20 7.63 24.16
C CYS A 599 -18.02 8.44 24.72
N ARG A 600 -17.34 7.95 25.78
CA ARG A 600 -16.14 8.61 26.34
C ARG A 600 -14.94 8.40 25.41
N ARG A 601 -14.82 7.19 24.84
CA ARG A 601 -13.77 6.81 23.89
C ARG A 601 -14.15 7.06 22.43
N CYS A 602 -15.40 7.47 22.16
CA CYS A 602 -15.97 7.54 20.82
C CYS A 602 -15.83 6.20 20.05
N GLU A 603 -16.10 5.10 20.73
CA GLU A 603 -15.95 3.73 20.24
C GLU A 603 -17.30 3.01 20.21
N MET A 604 -17.54 2.22 19.16
CA MET A 604 -18.65 1.26 19.11
C MET A 604 -18.07 -0.16 19.16
N ARG A 605 -18.74 -1.03 19.92
CA ARG A 605 -18.39 -2.44 20.08
C ARG A 605 -19.51 -3.32 19.57
N ILE A 606 -19.15 -4.44 18.99
CA ILE A 606 -20.11 -5.44 18.51
C ILE A 606 -19.93 -6.69 19.36
N VAL A 607 -20.99 -7.14 20.00
CA VAL A 607 -21.04 -8.28 20.92
C VAL A 607 -22.04 -9.31 20.39
N LYS A 608 -21.75 -10.60 20.54
CA LYS A 608 -22.67 -11.69 20.18
C LYS A 608 -23.54 -12.07 21.38
#